data_cb4cf04463132dcb1ec1b11e14e98291
#
_entry.id   cb4cf04463132dcb1ec1b11e14e98291
#
_cell.length_a   1.000
_cell.length_b   1.000
_cell.length_c   1.000
_cell.angle_alpha   90.00
_cell.angle_beta   90.00
_cell.angle_gamma   90.00
#
_symmetry.space_group_name_H-M   'P 1'
#
loop_
_entity.id
_entity.type
_entity.pdbx_description
1 polymer ?
#
loop_
_entity_poly.entity_id
_entity_poly.type
_entity_poly.pdbx_seq_one_letter_code
_entity_poly.pdbx_strand_id
1 'polypeptide(L)'
;MIKKEQQKKYEKYVKEVTPTHNLFLNMAKAFLTGGLICLVGQFILNYAGKMGLDKETSGSWCSLILILLSVLLTGLNLYPKIGKFGGAGSLVPITGFANSVAAPAIEFKAEGQIFGIGCKIFTIAGPVIVYGLAASVVYGFVYWMATLF
;
A
#
# COMPACT_ATOMS: atom_id res chain seq x y z
N MET A 1 -34.08 29.73 1.23
CA MET A 1 -34.73 28.51 0.69
C MET A 1 -34.03 27.95 -0.55
N ILE A 2 -33.62 28.74 -1.53
CA ILE A 2 -32.95 28.35 -2.79
C ILE A 2 -31.69 27.48 -2.55
N LYS A 3 -30.89 27.81 -1.55
CA LYS A 3 -29.64 27.08 -1.24
C LYS A 3 -29.86 25.62 -0.76
N LYS A 4 -30.93 25.36 -0.01
CA LYS A 4 -31.28 24.01 0.46
C LYS A 4 -31.83 23.11 -0.67
N GLU A 5 -32.52 23.70 -1.61
CA GLU A 5 -33.07 22.97 -2.77
C GLU A 5 -31.98 22.59 -3.78
N GLN A 6 -31.02 23.48 -3.98
CA GLN A 6 -29.83 23.21 -4.79
C GLN A 6 -28.95 22.12 -4.13
N GLN A 7 -28.77 22.14 -2.80
CA GLN A 7 -28.05 21.09 -2.08
C GLN A 7 -28.71 19.72 -2.26
N LYS A 8 -30.05 19.63 -2.11
CA LYS A 8 -30.77 18.37 -2.30
C LYS A 8 -30.67 17.84 -3.74
N LYS A 9 -30.71 18.71 -4.74
CA LYS A 9 -30.51 18.33 -6.15
C LYS A 9 -29.09 17.81 -6.39
N TYR A 10 -28.11 18.47 -5.82
CA TYR A 10 -26.71 18.04 -5.89
C TYR A 10 -26.46 16.69 -5.19
N GLU A 11 -27.00 16.50 -3.98
CA GLU A 11 -26.92 15.22 -3.27
C GLU A 11 -27.57 14.07 -4.05
N LYS A 12 -28.71 14.33 -4.69
CA LYS A 12 -29.39 13.35 -5.55
C LYS A 12 -28.52 12.99 -6.75
N TYR A 13 -27.98 13.99 -7.44
CA TYR A 13 -27.09 13.80 -8.56
C TYR A 13 -25.82 13.03 -8.18
N VAL A 14 -25.19 13.37 -7.06
CA VAL A 14 -24.01 12.64 -6.53
C VAL A 14 -24.34 11.19 -6.25
N LYS A 15 -25.50 10.89 -5.64
CA LYS A 15 -25.93 9.51 -5.39
C LYS A 15 -26.17 8.69 -6.67
N GLU A 16 -26.67 9.34 -7.72
CA GLU A 16 -26.94 8.69 -9.01
C GLU A 16 -25.64 8.40 -9.80
N VAL A 17 -24.63 9.29 -9.69
CA VAL A 17 -23.37 9.18 -10.44
C VAL A 17 -22.31 8.41 -9.69
N THR A 18 -22.40 8.34 -8.35
CA THR A 18 -21.41 7.63 -7.53
C THR A 18 -21.58 6.12 -7.67
N PRO A 19 -20.55 5.39 -8.13
CA PRO A 19 -20.63 3.95 -8.27
C PRO A 19 -20.85 3.29 -6.89
N THR A 20 -21.93 2.51 -6.77
CA THR A 20 -22.22 1.72 -5.57
C THR A 20 -21.40 0.43 -5.60
N HIS A 21 -20.58 0.23 -4.58
CA HIS A 21 -19.76 -0.97 -4.45
C HIS A 21 -20.39 -1.94 -3.44
N ASN A 22 -20.42 -3.22 -3.80
CA ASN A 22 -20.84 -4.26 -2.87
C ASN A 22 -19.72 -4.52 -1.86
N LEU A 23 -19.96 -4.17 -0.59
CA LEU A 23 -18.98 -4.27 0.49
C LEU A 23 -18.45 -5.70 0.66
N PHE A 24 -19.36 -6.70 0.71
CA PHE A 24 -18.99 -8.11 0.91
C PHE A 24 -18.13 -8.65 -0.22
N LEU A 25 -18.49 -8.31 -1.47
CA LEU A 25 -17.71 -8.74 -2.63
C LEU A 25 -16.31 -8.12 -2.62
N ASN A 26 -16.20 -6.83 -2.25
CA ASN A 26 -14.91 -6.16 -2.16
C ASN A 26 -14.06 -6.70 -1.00
N MET A 27 -14.66 -7.04 0.14
CA MET A 27 -13.98 -7.72 1.23
C MET A 27 -13.45 -9.09 0.81
N ALA A 28 -14.24 -9.90 0.10
CA ALA A 28 -13.80 -11.20 -0.41
C ALA A 28 -12.64 -11.06 -1.40
N LYS A 29 -12.71 -10.12 -2.33
CA LYS A 29 -11.61 -9.83 -3.27
C LYS A 29 -10.34 -9.37 -2.56
N ALA A 30 -10.47 -8.50 -1.55
CA ALA A 30 -9.35 -8.03 -0.75
C ALA A 30 -8.71 -9.17 0.04
N PHE A 31 -9.51 -10.04 0.65
CA PHE A 31 -9.04 -11.22 1.37
C PHE A 31 -8.28 -12.18 0.46
N LEU A 32 -8.83 -12.48 -0.72
CA LEU A 32 -8.17 -13.37 -1.69
C LEU A 32 -6.84 -12.77 -2.17
N THR A 33 -6.83 -11.50 -2.55
CA THR A 33 -5.62 -10.85 -3.08
C THR A 33 -4.54 -10.72 -2.00
N GLY A 34 -4.91 -10.25 -0.81
CA GLY A 34 -3.99 -10.15 0.32
C GLY A 34 -3.49 -11.52 0.78
N GLY A 35 -4.39 -12.52 0.84
CA GLY A 35 -4.05 -13.91 1.16
C GLY A 35 -3.05 -14.52 0.17
N LEU A 36 -3.21 -14.28 -1.13
CA LEU A 36 -2.24 -14.73 -2.14
C LEU A 36 -0.88 -14.08 -1.96
N ILE A 37 -0.82 -12.77 -1.68
CA ILE A 37 0.44 -12.09 -1.40
C ILE A 37 1.10 -12.67 -0.14
N CYS A 38 0.33 -12.93 0.91
CA CYS A 38 0.82 -13.58 2.13
C CYS A 38 1.34 -15.00 1.87
N LEU A 39 0.67 -15.78 1.03
CA LEU A 39 1.14 -17.12 0.64
C LEU A 39 2.48 -17.07 -0.08
N VAL A 40 2.66 -16.12 -1.01
CA VAL A 40 3.95 -15.90 -1.66
C VAL A 40 5.03 -15.51 -0.64
N GLY A 41 4.72 -14.60 0.28
CA GLY A 41 5.62 -14.21 1.37
C GLY A 41 5.99 -15.40 2.27
N GLN A 42 5.01 -16.22 2.66
CA GLN A 42 5.26 -17.42 3.47
C GLN A 42 6.12 -18.46 2.74
N PHE A 43 5.91 -18.62 1.45
CA PHE A 43 6.75 -19.49 0.63
C PHE A 43 8.20 -19.05 0.65
N ILE A 44 8.46 -17.73 0.48
CA ILE A 44 9.80 -17.15 0.53
C ILE A 44 10.44 -17.37 1.91
N LEU A 45 9.69 -17.11 2.99
CA LEU A 45 10.17 -17.31 4.37
C LEU A 45 10.53 -18.78 4.64
N ASN A 46 9.69 -19.70 4.22
CA ASN A 46 9.95 -21.13 4.38
C ASN A 46 11.19 -21.59 3.61
N TYR A 47 11.39 -21.03 2.41
CA TYR A 47 12.59 -21.31 1.61
C TYR A 47 13.86 -20.77 2.25
N ALA A 48 13.82 -19.51 2.72
CA ALA A 48 14.93 -18.88 3.44
C ALA A 48 15.31 -19.66 4.72
N GLY A 49 14.31 -20.10 5.48
CA GLY A 49 14.52 -20.93 6.66
C GLY A 49 15.17 -22.29 6.35
N LYS A 50 14.82 -22.93 5.23
CA LYS A 50 15.47 -24.17 4.75
C LYS A 50 16.95 -23.94 4.37
N MET A 51 17.30 -22.73 3.94
CA MET A 51 18.69 -22.34 3.66
C MET A 51 19.50 -22.03 4.92
N GLY A 52 18.91 -22.14 6.11
CA GLY A 52 19.57 -21.91 7.38
C GLY A 52 19.68 -20.43 7.78
N LEU A 53 18.92 -19.55 7.14
CA LEU A 53 18.88 -18.14 7.50
C LEU A 53 18.08 -17.97 8.81
N ASP A 54 18.55 -17.08 9.67
CA ASP A 54 17.83 -16.68 10.87
C ASP A 54 16.52 -15.93 10.53
N LYS A 55 15.63 -15.81 11.49
CA LYS A 55 14.28 -15.25 11.29
C LYS A 55 14.30 -13.79 10.81
N GLU A 56 15.22 -13.00 11.33
CA GLU A 56 15.35 -11.57 10.99
C GLU A 56 15.85 -11.38 9.55
N THR A 57 16.90 -12.10 9.18
CA THR A 57 17.44 -12.10 7.83
C THR A 57 16.43 -12.65 6.83
N SER A 58 15.70 -13.73 7.16
CA SER A 58 14.63 -14.28 6.32
C SER A 58 13.50 -13.26 6.06
N GLY A 59 13.10 -12.49 7.10
CA GLY A 59 12.11 -11.42 6.99
C GLY A 59 12.57 -10.29 6.05
N SER A 60 13.84 -9.91 6.15
CA SER A 60 14.44 -8.89 5.29
C SER A 60 14.47 -9.34 3.82
N TRP A 61 14.89 -10.57 3.55
CA TRP A 61 14.85 -11.16 2.20
C TRP A 61 13.45 -11.26 1.64
N CYS A 62 12.47 -11.67 2.46
CA CYS A 62 11.07 -11.72 2.05
C CYS A 62 10.57 -10.35 1.60
N SER A 63 10.86 -9.31 2.38
CA SER A 63 10.49 -7.94 2.05
C SER A 63 11.13 -7.46 0.76
N LEU A 64 12.43 -7.69 0.56
CA LEU A 64 13.16 -7.30 -0.66
C LEU A 64 12.59 -7.98 -1.91
N ILE A 65 12.32 -9.29 -1.83
CA ILE A 65 11.77 -10.04 -2.97
C ILE A 65 10.35 -9.57 -3.30
N LEU A 66 9.50 -9.35 -2.30
CA LEU A 66 8.14 -8.84 -2.52
C LEU A 66 8.14 -7.43 -3.12
N ILE A 67 9.05 -6.55 -2.67
CA ILE A 67 9.24 -5.20 -3.24
C ILE A 67 9.67 -5.32 -4.70
N LEU A 68 10.68 -6.13 -5.00
CA LEU A 68 11.17 -6.35 -6.35
C LEU A 68 10.07 -6.84 -7.28
N LEU A 69 9.31 -7.86 -6.86
CA LEU A 69 8.18 -8.38 -7.64
C LEU A 69 7.13 -7.29 -7.91
N SER A 70 6.80 -6.49 -6.89
CA SER A 70 5.85 -5.40 -7.04
C SER A 70 6.33 -4.34 -8.04
N VAL A 71 7.60 -3.91 -7.95
CA VAL A 71 8.20 -2.93 -8.85
C VAL A 71 8.20 -3.45 -10.29
N LEU A 72 8.55 -4.72 -10.51
CA LEU A 72 8.50 -5.35 -11.84
C LEU A 72 7.07 -5.38 -12.40
N LEU A 73 6.08 -5.80 -11.59
CA LEU A 73 4.67 -5.81 -11.99
C LEU A 73 4.14 -4.40 -12.27
N THR A 74 4.62 -3.40 -11.54
CA THR A 74 4.29 -1.99 -11.77
C THR A 74 4.88 -1.50 -13.10
N GLY A 75 6.15 -1.80 -13.36
CA GLY A 75 6.82 -1.48 -14.61
C GLY A 75 6.17 -2.10 -15.85
N LEU A 76 5.61 -3.30 -15.69
CA LEU A 76 4.84 -4.01 -16.73
C LEU A 76 3.37 -3.56 -16.81
N ASN A 77 2.95 -2.58 -16.02
CA ASN A 77 1.56 -2.08 -15.93
C ASN A 77 0.54 -3.18 -15.56
N LEU A 78 0.98 -4.20 -14.83
CA LEU A 78 0.13 -5.29 -14.33
C LEU A 78 -0.41 -5.01 -12.93
N TYR A 79 0.38 -4.37 -12.07
CA TYR A 79 -0.02 -4.09 -10.69
C TYR A 79 -1.29 -3.22 -10.58
N PRO A 80 -1.54 -2.19 -11.41
CA PRO A 80 -2.79 -1.44 -11.39
C PRO A 80 -4.04 -2.30 -11.63
N LYS A 81 -3.93 -3.38 -12.42
CA LYS A 81 -5.03 -4.33 -12.65
C LYS A 81 -5.31 -5.15 -11.39
N ILE A 82 -4.26 -5.59 -10.70
CA ILE A 82 -4.35 -6.27 -9.40
C ILE A 82 -4.98 -5.33 -8.37
N GLY A 83 -4.56 -4.06 -8.34
CA GLY A 83 -5.10 -3.03 -7.46
C GLY A 83 -6.60 -2.78 -7.65
N LYS A 84 -7.05 -2.68 -8.90
CA LYS A 84 -8.47 -2.53 -9.24
C LYS A 84 -9.32 -3.73 -8.80
N PHE A 85 -8.78 -4.93 -8.86
CA PHE A 85 -9.48 -6.14 -8.43
C PHE A 85 -9.45 -6.33 -6.91
N GLY A 86 -8.27 -6.23 -6.31
CA GLY A 86 -8.00 -6.58 -4.91
C GLY A 86 -8.24 -5.46 -3.91
N GLY A 87 -8.31 -4.20 -4.37
CA GLY A 87 -8.52 -3.05 -3.50
C GLY A 87 -7.53 -3.03 -2.32
N ALA A 88 -8.05 -2.96 -1.10
CA ALA A 88 -7.23 -2.92 0.12
C ALA A 88 -6.27 -4.12 0.26
N GLY A 89 -6.65 -5.30 -0.23
CA GLY A 89 -5.81 -6.51 -0.17
C GLY A 89 -4.50 -6.41 -0.95
N SER A 90 -4.44 -5.57 -1.97
CA SER A 90 -3.22 -5.28 -2.73
C SER A 90 -2.53 -3.98 -2.31
N LEU A 91 -3.26 -3.04 -1.68
CA LEU A 91 -2.71 -1.73 -1.31
C LEU A 91 -2.05 -1.72 0.07
N VAL A 92 -2.57 -2.51 1.02
CA VAL A 92 -2.07 -2.53 2.40
C VAL A 92 -0.72 -3.25 2.55
N PRO A 93 -0.45 -4.39 1.87
CA PRO A 93 0.84 -5.07 1.97
C PRO A 93 2.01 -4.21 1.44
N ILE A 94 3.25 -4.61 1.80
CA ILE A 94 4.48 -3.94 1.36
C ILE A 94 4.57 -3.78 -0.17
N THR A 95 3.96 -4.70 -0.91
CA THR A 95 3.86 -4.65 -2.37
C THR A 95 3.03 -3.46 -2.85
N GLY A 96 1.97 -3.07 -2.13
CA GLY A 96 1.18 -1.88 -2.41
C GLY A 96 1.99 -0.60 -2.20
N PHE A 97 2.74 -0.53 -1.12
CA PHE A 97 3.65 0.59 -0.88
C PHE A 97 4.72 0.69 -1.97
N ALA A 98 5.37 -0.41 -2.34
CA ALA A 98 6.35 -0.44 -3.42
C ALA A 98 5.75 0.04 -4.76
N ASN A 99 4.53 -0.40 -5.10
CA ASN A 99 3.82 0.10 -6.27
C ASN A 99 3.54 1.60 -6.20
N SER A 100 3.10 2.10 -5.04
CA SER A 100 2.76 3.53 -4.86
C SER A 100 3.96 4.46 -4.99
N VAL A 101 5.17 3.95 -4.76
CA VAL A 101 6.44 4.67 -4.95
C VAL A 101 6.95 4.52 -6.39
N ALA A 102 6.86 3.31 -6.95
CA ALA A 102 7.37 3.02 -8.30
C ALA A 102 6.51 3.64 -9.41
N ALA A 103 5.19 3.63 -9.28
CA ALA A 103 4.29 4.14 -10.30
C ALA A 103 4.52 5.62 -10.63
N PRO A 104 4.56 6.55 -9.65
CA PRO A 104 4.91 7.94 -9.91
C PRO A 104 6.31 8.13 -10.48
N ALA A 105 7.29 7.31 -10.04
CA ALA A 105 8.63 7.37 -10.58
C ALA A 105 8.68 7.08 -12.09
N ILE A 106 7.86 6.13 -12.54
CA ILE A 106 7.75 5.77 -13.95
C ILE A 106 6.97 6.84 -14.72
N GLU A 107 5.85 7.31 -14.18
CA GLU A 107 4.96 8.27 -14.81
C GLU A 107 5.63 9.62 -15.02
N PHE A 108 6.34 10.13 -14.02
CA PHE A 108 6.99 11.43 -14.04
C PHE A 108 8.46 11.40 -14.50
N LYS A 109 8.91 10.30 -15.08
CA LYS A 109 10.27 10.17 -15.61
C LYS A 109 10.61 11.25 -16.67
N ALA A 110 9.63 11.66 -17.46
CA ALA A 110 9.80 12.68 -18.49
C ALA A 110 10.11 14.07 -17.91
N GLU A 111 9.75 14.34 -16.65
CA GLU A 111 10.03 15.60 -15.95
C GLU A 111 11.45 15.67 -15.36
N GLY A 112 12.27 14.63 -15.58
CA GLY A 112 13.66 14.55 -15.11
C GLY A 112 13.83 13.81 -13.78
N GLN A 113 15.10 13.61 -13.40
CA GLN A 113 15.42 12.78 -12.23
C GLN A 113 15.13 13.47 -10.89
N ILE A 114 15.35 14.77 -10.77
CA ILE A 114 15.22 15.51 -9.50
C ILE A 114 13.77 15.93 -9.28
N PHE A 115 13.21 16.74 -10.21
CA PHE A 115 11.86 17.30 -10.06
C PHE A 115 10.75 16.30 -10.43
N GLY A 116 11.01 15.38 -11.33
CA GLY A 116 10.11 14.30 -11.69
C GLY A 116 10.22 13.13 -10.71
N ILE A 117 11.16 12.23 -10.92
CA ILE A 117 11.26 10.97 -10.18
C ILE A 117 11.45 11.22 -8.67
N GLY A 118 12.47 12.02 -8.29
CA GLY A 118 12.83 12.23 -6.90
C GLY A 118 11.69 12.87 -6.09
N CYS A 119 11.14 14.00 -6.55
CA CYS A 119 10.02 14.65 -5.89
C CYS A 119 8.80 13.74 -5.76
N LYS A 120 8.46 13.00 -6.80
CA LYS A 120 7.23 12.19 -6.83
C LYS A 120 7.32 10.93 -5.96
N ILE A 121 8.49 10.31 -5.87
CA ILE A 121 8.74 9.22 -4.92
C ILE A 121 8.45 9.70 -3.49
N PHE A 122 8.99 10.84 -3.09
CA PHE A 122 8.81 11.36 -1.73
C PHE A 122 7.41 11.90 -1.44
N THR A 123 6.60 12.20 -2.44
CA THR A 123 5.19 12.58 -2.23
C THR A 123 4.40 11.49 -1.51
N ILE A 124 4.71 10.22 -1.76
CA ILE A 124 4.07 9.08 -1.10
C ILE A 124 4.94 8.57 0.06
N ALA A 125 6.24 8.36 -0.16
CA ALA A 125 7.14 7.81 0.85
C ALA A 125 7.32 8.75 2.05
N GLY A 126 7.36 10.07 1.82
CA GLY A 126 7.57 11.06 2.87
C GLY A 126 6.53 10.97 4.00
N PRO A 127 5.24 11.13 3.73
CA PRO A 127 4.21 10.99 4.76
C PRO A 127 4.24 9.66 5.50
N VAL A 128 4.45 8.53 4.80
CA VAL A 128 4.52 7.21 5.42
C VAL A 128 5.67 7.13 6.42
N ILE A 129 6.86 7.62 6.06
CA ILE A 129 8.03 7.65 6.95
C ILE A 129 7.75 8.55 8.16
N VAL A 130 7.22 9.75 7.96
CA VAL A 130 6.93 10.71 9.04
C VAL A 130 5.92 10.13 10.02
N TYR A 131 4.79 9.58 9.53
CA TYR A 131 3.78 8.98 10.41
C TYR A 131 4.30 7.71 11.09
N GLY A 132 5.12 6.89 10.41
CA GLY A 132 5.74 5.71 10.99
C GLY A 132 6.69 6.09 12.14
N LEU A 133 7.54 7.09 11.95
CA LEU A 133 8.43 7.60 13.00
C LEU A 133 7.64 8.19 14.17
N ALA A 134 6.63 9.03 13.90
CA ALA A 134 5.80 9.62 14.95
C ALA A 134 5.09 8.55 15.79
N ALA A 135 4.48 7.55 15.12
CA ALA A 135 3.84 6.43 15.82
C ALA A 135 4.85 5.61 16.64
N SER A 136 6.05 5.37 16.12
CA SER A 136 7.10 4.64 16.82
C SER A 136 7.58 5.39 18.07
N VAL A 137 7.71 6.71 18.01
CA VAL A 137 8.08 7.54 19.17
C VAL A 137 7.00 7.47 20.24
N VAL A 138 5.73 7.62 19.87
CA VAL A 138 4.61 7.52 20.82
C VAL A 138 4.55 6.13 21.46
N TYR A 139 4.67 5.08 20.66
CA TYR A 139 4.68 3.71 21.17
C TYR A 139 5.88 3.44 22.08
N GLY A 140 7.08 3.88 21.70
CA GLY A 140 8.29 3.73 22.50
C GLY A 140 8.17 4.47 23.83
N PHE A 141 7.57 5.66 23.85
CA PHE A 141 7.32 6.39 25.09
C PHE A 141 6.35 5.65 26.01
N VAL A 142 5.24 5.15 25.47
CA VAL A 142 4.25 4.36 26.24
C VAL A 142 4.89 3.08 26.79
N TYR A 143 5.68 2.38 25.98
CA TYR A 143 6.38 1.18 26.41
C TYR A 143 7.40 1.48 27.51
N TRP A 144 8.17 2.53 27.38
CA TRP A 144 9.12 2.98 28.40
C TRP A 144 8.40 3.31 29.72
N MET A 145 7.29 4.05 29.67
CA MET A 145 6.47 4.33 30.84
C MET A 145 5.97 3.06 31.51
N ALA A 146 5.48 2.10 30.73
CA ALA A 146 4.97 0.82 31.25
C ALA A 146 6.06 -0.07 31.87
N THR A 147 7.32 0.12 31.50
CA THR A 147 8.47 -0.64 32.07
C THR A 147 9.06 0.02 33.33
N LEU A 148 8.65 1.27 33.64
CA LEU A 148 9.06 1.95 34.87
C LEU A 148 8.23 1.56 36.09
N PHE A 149 7.06 0.98 35.89
CA PHE A 149 6.09 0.56 36.90
C PHE A 149 5.90 -0.96 36.86
#